data_1f825fba90643a3866139900075d2245
#
_entry.id   1f825fba90643a3866139900075d2245
#
_cell.length_a   1.000
_cell.length_b   1.000
_cell.length_c   1.000
_cell.angle_alpha   90.00
_cell.angle_beta   90.00
_cell.angle_gamma   90.00
#
_symmetry.space_group_name_H-M   'P 1'
#
loop_
_entity.id
_entity.type
_entity.pdbx_description
1 polymer ?
#
loop_
_entity_poly.entity_id
_entity_poly.type
_entity_poly.pdbx_seq_one_letter_code
_entity_poly.pdbx_strand_id
1 'polypeptide(L)'
;MSVTPERWGVIDETSINEARELLGVPLRRDRMQWNAVATQDAIRQFADGVGDPNPLWRDPEYAAQTRWGSILAPPSFLYSVDATIVAPKLPGVQWIYAGTRWRWYDVIRANDEFDVSVVFTKMEEKTGRRFGIWVLQTGEITYRLKDGSLLCMAEGRVARTPRREKRKLKKKSLKREKLPKVTYTPELKNKTTEIGATPIWESVNIGDVIGPISQILTLNRIFQWYTGAQGALHYGGAHGDAVRYRNRHDDYEINNETGAKDSAARGHFSSKEGKDVGMGGAYDVGLHRIAWVIEMLTDWMGNEGHLAEVDVDVLKPNIVGHTTYFTAEVTKKWFEEHPFVALRIQGKNQFSEITTEGTAIVALPAEEYGPVALPLFGGNSNRWVGNTK
;
A
#
# COMPACT_ATOMS: atom_id res chain seq x y z
N MET A 1 -14.90 31.78 9.89
CA MET A 1 -15.80 31.05 10.79
C MET A 1 -15.07 29.77 11.16
N SER A 2 -14.86 29.51 12.46
CA SER A 2 -14.27 28.23 12.89
C SER A 2 -15.25 27.12 12.50
N VAL A 3 -14.76 26.10 11.80
CA VAL A 3 -15.53 24.87 11.58
C VAL A 3 -15.95 24.36 12.96
N THR A 4 -17.23 24.34 13.19
CA THR A 4 -17.80 23.92 14.47
C THR A 4 -17.44 22.46 14.76
N PRO A 5 -17.07 22.11 16.00
CA PRO A 5 -16.75 20.75 16.43
C PRO A 5 -17.85 19.70 16.11
N GLU A 6 -19.08 20.15 15.89
CA GLU A 6 -20.26 19.32 15.63
C GLU A 6 -20.20 18.46 14.37
N ARG A 7 -19.23 18.72 13.45
CA ARG A 7 -19.03 17.88 12.26
C ARG A 7 -18.01 16.76 12.40
N TRP A 8 -17.33 16.69 13.52
CA TRP A 8 -16.36 15.64 13.75
C TRP A 8 -17.04 14.44 14.38
N GLY A 9 -16.87 13.28 13.75
CA GLY A 9 -17.39 12.03 14.27
C GLY A 9 -16.74 11.67 15.61
N VAL A 10 -17.53 11.05 16.45
CA VAL A 10 -17.13 10.57 17.78
C VAL A 10 -16.93 9.06 17.72
N ILE A 11 -15.93 8.57 18.43
CA ILE A 11 -15.76 7.15 18.70
C ILE A 11 -16.37 6.88 20.07
N ASP A 12 -17.60 6.41 20.07
CA ASP A 12 -18.37 6.02 21.24
C ASP A 12 -18.99 4.62 21.05
N GLU A 13 -19.64 4.11 22.05
CA GLU A 13 -20.24 2.78 22.04
C GLU A 13 -21.28 2.63 20.93
N THR A 14 -22.07 3.65 20.65
CA THR A 14 -23.09 3.63 19.59
C THR A 14 -22.45 3.51 18.21
N SER A 15 -21.50 4.38 17.90
CA SER A 15 -20.81 4.38 16.60
C SER A 15 -19.97 3.12 16.37
N ILE A 16 -19.41 2.55 17.45
CA ILE A 16 -18.69 1.28 17.43
C ILE A 16 -19.66 0.13 17.13
N ASN A 17 -20.80 0.07 17.81
CA ASN A 17 -21.79 -1.00 17.61
C ASN A 17 -22.39 -0.96 16.20
N GLU A 18 -22.72 0.22 15.68
CA GLU A 18 -23.16 0.39 14.29
C GLU A 18 -22.12 -0.13 13.27
N ALA A 19 -20.85 0.05 13.55
CA ALA A 19 -19.81 -0.47 12.67
C ALA A 19 -19.68 -1.99 12.79
N ARG A 20 -19.84 -2.55 13.99
CA ARG A 20 -19.80 -4.00 14.24
C ARG A 20 -20.92 -4.76 13.52
N GLU A 21 -22.07 -4.15 13.31
CA GLU A 21 -23.18 -4.74 12.55
C GLU A 21 -22.79 -5.11 11.11
N LEU A 22 -21.74 -4.49 10.57
CA LEU A 22 -21.23 -4.78 9.23
C LEU A 22 -20.15 -5.87 9.19
N LEU A 23 -19.78 -6.47 10.33
CA LEU A 23 -18.83 -7.58 10.34
C LEU A 23 -19.40 -8.78 9.56
N GLY A 24 -18.60 -9.30 8.63
CA GLY A 24 -19.00 -10.39 7.74
C GLY A 24 -19.91 -9.98 6.57
N VAL A 25 -20.31 -8.71 6.51
CA VAL A 25 -21.19 -8.24 5.43
C VAL A 25 -20.36 -7.86 4.20
N PRO A 26 -20.70 -8.39 3.00
CA PRO A 26 -20.07 -7.96 1.76
C PRO A 26 -20.33 -6.48 1.47
N LEU A 27 -19.28 -5.73 1.19
CA LEU A 27 -19.30 -4.29 0.95
C LEU A 27 -19.05 -3.93 -0.52
N ARG A 28 -19.23 -2.67 -0.88
CA ARG A 28 -18.83 -2.07 -2.18
C ARG A 28 -19.52 -2.68 -3.39
N ARG A 29 -20.75 -3.02 -3.29
CA ARG A 29 -21.50 -3.64 -4.38
C ARG A 29 -21.85 -2.67 -5.51
N ASP A 30 -21.87 -1.39 -5.23
CA ASP A 30 -22.25 -0.30 -6.13
C ASP A 30 -21.04 0.46 -6.71
N ARG A 31 -19.83 -0.03 -6.44
CA ARG A 31 -18.58 0.62 -6.83
C ARG A 31 -17.92 -0.12 -7.98
N MET A 32 -17.58 0.62 -9.02
CA MET A 32 -16.69 0.12 -10.06
C MET A 32 -15.23 0.16 -9.61
N GLN A 33 -14.46 -0.83 -10.02
CA GLN A 33 -13.00 -0.79 -9.92
C GLN A 33 -12.46 0.39 -10.74
N TRP A 34 -11.33 0.95 -10.31
CA TRP A 34 -10.66 1.97 -11.10
C TRP A 34 -10.14 1.36 -12.40
N ASN A 35 -9.34 0.30 -12.29
CA ASN A 35 -8.97 -0.53 -13.42
C ASN A 35 -9.73 -1.86 -13.33
N ALA A 36 -10.72 -2.06 -14.18
CA ALA A 36 -11.42 -3.32 -14.29
C ALA A 36 -10.64 -4.34 -15.15
N VAL A 37 -9.72 -3.86 -15.96
CA VAL A 37 -8.87 -4.63 -16.87
C VAL A 37 -7.44 -4.17 -16.75
N ALA A 38 -6.49 -5.09 -16.69
CA ALA A 38 -5.06 -4.82 -16.69
C ALA A 38 -4.56 -4.52 -18.13
N THR A 39 -5.02 -3.43 -18.75
CA THR A 39 -4.53 -3.06 -20.08
C THR A 39 -3.04 -2.70 -20.01
N GLN A 40 -2.31 -2.85 -21.12
CA GLN A 40 -0.88 -2.49 -21.16
C GLN A 40 -0.64 -1.03 -20.77
N ASP A 41 -1.54 -0.12 -21.18
CA ASP A 41 -1.43 1.29 -20.82
C ASP A 41 -1.67 1.50 -19.32
N ALA A 42 -2.66 0.82 -18.73
CA ALA A 42 -2.93 0.90 -17.30
C ALA A 42 -1.75 0.35 -16.47
N ILE A 43 -1.16 -0.76 -16.90
CA ILE A 43 0.03 -1.37 -16.26
C ILE A 43 1.20 -0.39 -16.31
N ARG A 44 1.51 0.15 -17.50
CA ARG A 44 2.61 1.13 -17.69
C ARG A 44 2.39 2.39 -16.85
N GLN A 45 1.18 2.95 -16.88
CA GLN A 45 0.85 4.14 -16.08
C GLN A 45 0.98 3.87 -14.59
N PHE A 46 0.59 2.68 -14.13
CA PHE A 46 0.75 2.28 -12.74
C PHE A 46 2.24 2.17 -12.36
N ALA A 47 3.05 1.49 -13.16
CA ALA A 47 4.49 1.37 -12.94
C ALA A 47 5.17 2.75 -12.90
N ASP A 48 4.81 3.66 -13.82
CA ASP A 48 5.25 5.05 -13.83
C ASP A 48 4.79 5.80 -12.56
N GLY A 49 3.58 5.53 -12.09
CA GLY A 49 3.01 6.12 -10.88
C GLY A 49 3.72 5.68 -9.59
N VAL A 50 4.17 4.43 -9.53
CA VAL A 50 5.04 3.93 -8.44
C VAL A 50 6.44 4.49 -8.59
N GLY A 51 6.93 4.62 -9.83
CA GLY A 51 8.30 4.92 -10.20
C GLY A 51 9.14 3.66 -10.40
N ASP A 52 8.49 2.53 -10.66
CA ASP A 52 9.10 1.22 -10.90
C ASP A 52 9.59 1.11 -12.35
N PRO A 53 10.92 1.00 -12.59
CA PRO A 53 11.49 0.98 -13.92
C PRO A 53 11.52 -0.39 -14.56
N ASN A 54 11.03 -1.45 -13.93
CA ASN A 54 11.16 -2.82 -14.39
C ASN A 54 10.58 -2.99 -15.80
N PRO A 55 11.36 -3.44 -16.79
CA PRO A 55 10.92 -3.58 -18.17
C PRO A 55 9.84 -4.64 -18.36
N LEU A 56 9.70 -5.60 -17.43
CA LEU A 56 8.63 -6.61 -17.48
C LEU A 56 7.23 -5.98 -17.46
N TRP A 57 7.10 -4.80 -16.86
CA TRP A 57 5.83 -4.08 -16.77
C TRP A 57 5.56 -3.11 -17.92
N ARG A 58 6.55 -2.85 -18.78
CA ARG A 58 6.48 -1.71 -19.69
C ARG A 58 7.07 -1.91 -21.08
N ASP A 59 7.91 -2.92 -21.26
CA ASP A 59 8.58 -3.23 -22.53
C ASP A 59 8.07 -4.56 -23.09
N PRO A 60 7.21 -4.55 -24.15
CA PRO A 60 6.68 -5.77 -24.74
C PRO A 60 7.75 -6.67 -25.36
N GLU A 61 8.83 -6.08 -25.91
CA GLU A 61 9.92 -6.85 -26.54
C GLU A 61 10.73 -7.60 -25.49
N TYR A 62 11.02 -6.94 -24.37
CA TYR A 62 11.66 -7.57 -23.23
C TYR A 62 10.76 -8.68 -22.64
N ALA A 63 9.50 -8.37 -22.37
CA ALA A 63 8.56 -9.31 -21.79
C ALA A 63 8.35 -10.56 -22.64
N ALA A 64 8.33 -10.41 -23.98
CA ALA A 64 8.21 -11.52 -24.91
C ALA A 64 9.38 -12.52 -24.85
N GLN A 65 10.55 -12.09 -24.38
CA GLN A 65 11.74 -12.94 -24.21
C GLN A 65 11.78 -13.67 -22.86
N THR A 66 10.89 -13.31 -21.93
CA THR A 66 10.77 -14.00 -20.64
C THR A 66 9.88 -15.23 -20.73
N ARG A 67 9.88 -16.08 -19.71
CA ARG A 67 8.96 -17.24 -19.63
C ARG A 67 7.49 -16.85 -19.76
N TRP A 68 7.15 -15.58 -19.52
CA TRP A 68 5.78 -15.09 -19.52
C TRP A 68 5.25 -14.80 -20.93
N GLY A 69 6.15 -14.53 -21.89
CA GLY A 69 5.80 -14.26 -23.30
C GLY A 69 5.02 -12.96 -23.54
N SER A 70 4.72 -12.21 -22.49
CA SER A 70 3.95 -10.96 -22.53
C SER A 70 4.21 -10.10 -21.29
N ILE A 71 3.79 -8.83 -21.37
CA ILE A 71 3.80 -7.92 -20.23
C ILE A 71 3.00 -8.52 -19.07
N LEU A 72 3.57 -8.43 -17.86
CA LEU A 72 2.88 -8.62 -16.59
C LEU A 72 2.61 -7.25 -15.93
N ALA A 73 1.69 -7.23 -14.98
CA ALA A 73 1.58 -6.10 -14.06
C ALA A 73 2.37 -6.38 -12.77
N PRO A 74 2.97 -5.34 -12.15
CA PRO A 74 3.57 -5.51 -10.84
C PRO A 74 2.51 -5.98 -9.82
N PRO A 75 2.87 -6.82 -8.83
CA PRO A 75 1.89 -7.34 -7.85
C PRO A 75 1.09 -6.24 -7.14
N SER A 76 1.70 -5.08 -6.95
CA SER A 76 1.05 -3.89 -6.37
C SER A 76 0.00 -3.22 -7.27
N PHE A 77 -0.12 -3.61 -8.55
CA PHE A 77 -1.12 -3.09 -9.49
C PHE A 77 -2.55 -3.20 -8.96
N LEU A 78 -2.81 -4.19 -8.12
CA LEU A 78 -4.12 -4.39 -7.51
C LEU A 78 -4.58 -3.22 -6.63
N TYR A 79 -3.68 -2.34 -6.18
CA TYR A 79 -4.07 -1.07 -5.56
C TYR A 79 -4.85 -0.15 -6.50
N SER A 80 -4.65 -0.27 -7.81
CA SER A 80 -5.42 0.47 -8.81
C SER A 80 -6.77 -0.20 -9.15
N VAL A 81 -6.93 -1.46 -8.77
CA VAL A 81 -8.19 -2.18 -8.89
C VAL A 81 -9.06 -1.94 -7.66
N ASP A 82 -8.54 -2.23 -6.47
CA ASP A 82 -9.13 -1.84 -5.18
C ASP A 82 -8.05 -1.43 -4.18
N ALA A 83 -8.23 -0.29 -3.57
CA ALA A 83 -7.23 0.34 -2.70
C ALA A 83 -7.08 -0.33 -1.31
N THR A 84 -7.67 -1.48 -1.07
CA THR A 84 -7.65 -2.23 0.20
C THR A 84 -8.08 -1.43 1.44
N ILE A 85 -8.83 -0.37 1.23
CA ILE A 85 -9.31 0.49 2.31
C ILE A 85 -10.74 0.07 2.67
N VAL A 86 -10.87 -0.65 3.76
CA VAL A 86 -12.15 -1.14 4.28
C VAL A 86 -12.40 -0.52 5.64
N ALA A 87 -13.15 0.57 5.65
CA ALA A 87 -13.37 1.39 6.84
C ALA A 87 -14.83 1.87 6.94
N PRO A 88 -15.81 0.94 7.02
CA PRO A 88 -17.23 1.29 7.02
C PRO A 88 -17.61 2.04 8.30
N LYS A 89 -18.66 2.87 8.19
CA LYS A 89 -19.21 3.64 9.31
C LYS A 89 -18.20 4.61 9.93
N LEU A 90 -18.47 5.08 11.15
CA LEU A 90 -17.67 6.09 11.84
C LEU A 90 -17.49 7.37 11.00
N PRO A 91 -18.60 8.02 10.54
CA PRO A 91 -18.52 9.23 9.73
C PRO A 91 -17.79 10.36 10.46
N GLY A 92 -17.01 11.17 9.75
CA GLY A 92 -16.24 12.28 10.34
C GLY A 92 -15.06 11.89 11.23
N VAL A 93 -14.85 10.60 11.51
CA VAL A 93 -13.68 10.09 12.22
C VAL A 93 -12.51 9.99 11.23
N GLN A 94 -11.34 10.49 11.63
CA GLN A 94 -10.13 10.39 10.83
C GLN A 94 -9.76 8.92 10.61
N TRP A 95 -9.24 8.59 9.44
CA TRP A 95 -8.68 7.30 9.15
C TRP A 95 -7.27 7.41 8.59
N ILE A 96 -6.44 6.49 9.03
CA ILE A 96 -5.04 6.41 8.71
C ILE A 96 -4.78 4.99 8.21
N TYR A 97 -4.20 4.88 7.03
CA TYR A 97 -3.80 3.57 6.51
C TYR A 97 -2.71 2.98 7.38
N ALA A 98 -2.98 1.80 7.97
CA ALA A 98 -2.10 1.17 8.96
C ALA A 98 -1.27 0.04 8.37
N GLY A 99 -1.65 -0.49 7.21
CA GLY A 99 -0.92 -1.56 6.56
C GLY A 99 -1.80 -2.46 5.70
N THR A 100 -1.16 -3.42 5.04
CA THR A 100 -1.85 -4.45 4.26
C THR A 100 -1.05 -5.74 4.29
N ARG A 101 -1.77 -6.85 4.39
CA ARG A 101 -1.27 -8.18 4.07
C ARG A 101 -1.81 -8.58 2.70
N TRP A 102 -0.93 -9.05 1.83
CA TRP A 102 -1.20 -9.55 0.50
C TRP A 102 -0.82 -11.01 0.37
N ARG A 103 -1.55 -11.75 -0.47
CA ARG A 103 -1.22 -13.11 -0.88
C ARG A 103 -1.63 -13.31 -2.32
N TRP A 104 -0.62 -13.55 -3.17
CA TRP A 104 -0.81 -13.79 -4.59
C TRP A 104 -0.67 -15.28 -4.90
N TYR A 105 -1.62 -15.79 -5.66
CA TYR A 105 -1.63 -17.18 -6.14
C TYR A 105 -1.10 -17.29 -7.55
N ASP A 106 -1.29 -16.26 -8.37
CA ASP A 106 -0.80 -16.19 -9.76
C ASP A 106 -0.30 -14.76 -10.05
N VAL A 107 0.33 -14.60 -11.22
CA VAL A 107 0.74 -13.31 -11.77
C VAL A 107 -0.44 -12.61 -12.44
N ILE A 108 -0.35 -11.29 -12.56
CA ILE A 108 -1.32 -10.46 -13.26
C ILE A 108 -0.84 -10.29 -14.69
N ARG A 109 -1.58 -10.78 -15.67
CA ARG A 109 -1.23 -10.70 -17.09
C ARG A 109 -1.91 -9.52 -17.76
N ALA A 110 -1.30 -9.01 -18.82
CA ALA A 110 -1.97 -8.02 -19.66
C ALA A 110 -3.31 -8.55 -20.16
N ASN A 111 -4.34 -7.70 -20.05
CA ASN A 111 -5.74 -7.96 -20.36
C ASN A 111 -6.50 -8.85 -19.36
N ASP A 112 -5.93 -9.19 -18.22
CA ASP A 112 -6.70 -9.78 -17.13
C ASP A 112 -7.85 -8.86 -16.72
N GLU A 113 -9.04 -9.44 -16.60
CA GLU A 113 -10.24 -8.76 -16.13
C GLU A 113 -10.56 -9.20 -14.71
N PHE A 114 -10.87 -8.24 -13.85
CA PHE A 114 -11.03 -8.47 -12.42
C PHE A 114 -12.48 -8.51 -11.98
N ASP A 115 -12.76 -9.43 -11.05
CA ASP A 115 -13.92 -9.43 -10.18
C ASP A 115 -13.46 -9.32 -8.73
N VAL A 116 -14.01 -8.33 -7.99
CA VAL A 116 -13.53 -8.00 -6.64
C VAL A 116 -14.66 -8.06 -5.66
N SER A 117 -14.45 -8.82 -4.58
CA SER A 117 -15.32 -8.83 -3.42
C SER A 117 -14.62 -8.31 -2.19
N VAL A 118 -15.37 -7.64 -1.32
CA VAL A 118 -14.84 -6.99 -0.11
C VAL A 118 -15.74 -7.33 1.07
N VAL A 119 -15.11 -7.77 2.18
CA VAL A 119 -15.79 -8.08 3.44
C VAL A 119 -15.10 -7.34 4.58
N PHE A 120 -15.88 -6.72 5.46
CA PHE A 120 -15.36 -6.18 6.71
C PHE A 120 -15.23 -7.32 7.72
N THR A 121 -13.99 -7.69 8.08
CA THR A 121 -13.73 -8.95 8.80
C THR A 121 -13.42 -8.77 10.26
N LYS A 122 -12.81 -7.63 10.67
CA LYS A 122 -12.38 -7.45 12.05
C LYS A 122 -12.43 -5.99 12.47
N MET A 123 -12.77 -5.78 13.74
CA MET A 123 -12.73 -4.49 14.40
C MET A 123 -12.18 -4.62 15.82
N GLU A 124 -11.12 -3.88 16.12
CA GLU A 124 -10.44 -3.93 17.41
C GLU A 124 -10.39 -2.54 18.03
N GLU A 125 -10.91 -2.41 19.24
CA GLU A 125 -10.74 -1.21 20.05
C GLU A 125 -9.33 -1.18 20.64
N LYS A 126 -8.70 -0.04 20.55
CA LYS A 126 -7.34 0.19 21.05
C LYS A 126 -7.34 1.45 21.92
N THR A 127 -6.47 1.46 22.91
CA THR A 127 -6.25 2.63 23.75
C THR A 127 -4.81 3.07 23.66
N GLY A 128 -4.58 4.35 23.43
CA GLY A 128 -3.23 4.89 23.27
C GLY A 128 -3.09 6.30 23.87
N ARG A 129 -1.87 6.64 24.28
CA ARG A 129 -1.56 7.96 24.87
C ARG A 129 -1.87 9.13 23.91
N ARG A 130 -1.72 8.90 22.60
CA ARG A 130 -1.86 9.94 21.58
C ARG A 130 -3.33 10.24 21.26
N PHE A 131 -4.16 9.21 21.12
CA PHE A 131 -5.52 9.34 20.59
C PHE A 131 -6.62 9.02 21.62
N GLY A 132 -6.28 8.48 22.79
CA GLY A 132 -7.27 7.89 23.68
C GLY A 132 -7.78 6.58 23.08
N ILE A 133 -9.10 6.43 23.01
CA ILE A 133 -9.75 5.30 22.32
C ILE A 133 -9.67 5.54 20.81
N TRP A 134 -9.27 4.52 20.09
CA TRP A 134 -9.26 4.45 18.63
C TRP A 134 -9.57 3.03 18.18
N VAL A 135 -9.91 2.84 16.92
CA VAL A 135 -10.36 1.56 16.41
C VAL A 135 -9.49 1.15 15.21
N LEU A 136 -9.03 -0.11 15.20
CA LEU A 136 -8.44 -0.72 14.03
C LEU A 136 -9.51 -1.53 13.30
N GLN A 137 -9.81 -1.14 12.08
CA GLN A 137 -10.72 -1.84 11.17
C GLN A 137 -9.89 -2.63 10.15
N THR A 138 -10.26 -3.90 9.96
CA THR A 138 -9.62 -4.79 8.98
C THR A 138 -10.70 -5.31 8.02
N GLY A 139 -10.39 -5.30 6.75
CA GLY A 139 -11.25 -5.89 5.74
C GLY A 139 -10.47 -6.78 4.79
N GLU A 140 -11.13 -7.82 4.35
CA GLU A 140 -10.62 -8.75 3.35
C GLU A 140 -11.12 -8.37 1.96
N ILE A 141 -10.22 -8.39 1.01
CA ILE A 141 -10.47 -8.16 -0.40
C ILE A 141 -10.03 -9.40 -1.16
N THR A 142 -10.94 -9.98 -1.93
CA THR A 142 -10.64 -11.11 -2.81
C THR A 142 -10.69 -10.64 -4.25
N TYR A 143 -9.58 -10.85 -4.97
CA TYR A 143 -9.45 -10.56 -6.38
C TYR A 143 -9.50 -11.86 -7.16
N ARG A 144 -10.49 -11.98 -8.05
CA ARG A 144 -10.64 -13.09 -8.98
C ARG A 144 -10.53 -12.58 -10.40
N LEU A 145 -10.13 -13.45 -11.32
CA LEU A 145 -10.29 -13.20 -12.73
C LEU A 145 -11.74 -13.48 -13.15
N LYS A 146 -12.15 -13.01 -14.31
CA LYS A 146 -13.52 -13.20 -14.82
C LYS A 146 -13.90 -14.67 -15.07
N ASP A 147 -12.93 -15.54 -15.25
CA ASP A 147 -13.15 -16.99 -15.32
C ASP A 147 -13.40 -17.65 -13.95
N GLY A 148 -13.33 -16.85 -12.86
CA GLY A 148 -13.54 -17.30 -11.48
C GLY A 148 -12.27 -17.74 -10.77
N SER A 149 -11.12 -17.83 -11.45
CA SER A 149 -9.85 -18.22 -10.81
C SER A 149 -9.43 -17.21 -9.75
N LEU A 150 -8.89 -17.71 -8.64
CA LEU A 150 -8.40 -16.88 -7.54
C LEU A 150 -7.02 -16.35 -7.88
N LEU A 151 -6.91 -15.03 -7.99
CA LEU A 151 -5.65 -14.34 -8.28
C LEU A 151 -4.93 -13.91 -7.01
N CYS A 152 -5.64 -13.25 -6.11
CA CYS A 152 -5.04 -12.64 -4.93
C CYS A 152 -6.07 -12.45 -3.81
N MET A 153 -5.59 -12.45 -2.57
CA MET A 153 -6.34 -11.96 -1.40
C MET A 153 -5.52 -10.89 -0.69
N ALA A 154 -6.21 -9.92 -0.12
CA ALA A 154 -5.59 -8.88 0.69
C ALA A 154 -6.38 -8.64 1.98
N GLU A 155 -5.68 -8.27 3.05
CA GLU A 155 -6.27 -7.74 4.28
C GLU A 155 -5.79 -6.31 4.48
N GLY A 156 -6.67 -5.33 4.29
CA GLY A 156 -6.36 -3.93 4.51
C GLY A 156 -6.67 -3.50 5.94
N ARG A 157 -5.74 -2.78 6.57
CA ARG A 157 -5.86 -2.27 7.94
C ARG A 157 -5.97 -0.76 7.96
N VAL A 158 -6.99 -0.24 8.63
CA VAL A 158 -7.25 1.20 8.77
C VAL A 158 -7.44 1.57 10.23
N ALA A 159 -6.61 2.47 10.73
CA ALA A 159 -6.75 3.04 12.06
C ALA A 159 -7.73 4.23 12.02
N ARG A 160 -8.82 4.12 12.80
CA ARG A 160 -9.82 5.16 12.98
C ARG A 160 -9.50 5.92 14.25
N THR A 161 -9.19 7.21 14.13
CA THR A 161 -8.75 8.01 15.26
C THR A 161 -9.62 9.24 15.42
N PRO A 162 -9.95 9.66 16.68
CA PRO A 162 -10.73 10.87 16.88
C PRO A 162 -9.97 12.08 16.35
N ARG A 163 -10.68 12.95 15.64
CA ARG A 163 -10.14 14.25 15.27
C ARG A 163 -10.06 15.10 16.54
N ARG A 164 -8.92 15.70 16.80
CA ARG A 164 -8.73 16.56 17.96
C ARG A 164 -8.99 18.00 17.58
N GLU A 165 -9.72 18.73 18.44
CA GLU A 165 -9.68 20.17 18.43
C GLU A 165 -8.24 20.66 18.46
N LYS A 166 -7.96 21.75 17.73
CA LYS A 166 -6.66 22.44 17.79
C LYS A 166 -6.39 22.79 19.27
N ARG A 167 -5.73 21.89 19.99
CA ARG A 167 -5.13 22.28 21.26
C ARG A 167 -4.26 23.47 20.91
N LYS A 168 -4.52 24.64 21.54
CA LYS A 168 -3.57 25.73 21.57
C LYS A 168 -2.29 25.15 22.14
N LEU A 169 -1.46 24.59 21.26
CA LEU A 169 -0.14 24.15 21.63
C LEU A 169 0.54 25.39 22.19
N LYS A 170 0.74 25.43 23.51
CA LYS A 170 1.68 26.37 24.07
C LYS A 170 2.89 26.30 23.18
N LYS A 171 3.28 27.44 22.59
CA LYS A 171 4.47 27.58 21.76
C LYS A 171 5.71 27.19 22.58
N LYS A 172 5.92 25.91 22.81
CA LYS A 172 7.27 25.41 22.95
C LYS A 172 7.84 25.53 21.56
N SER A 173 8.72 26.49 21.38
CA SER A 173 9.53 26.60 20.18
C SER A 173 10.22 25.27 19.98
N LEU A 174 9.61 24.40 19.16
CA LEU A 174 10.37 23.33 18.55
C LEU A 174 11.45 24.07 17.77
N LYS A 175 12.68 24.02 18.29
CA LYS A 175 13.86 24.40 17.49
C LYS A 175 13.63 23.68 16.17
N ARG A 176 13.51 24.46 15.10
CA ARG A 176 13.51 23.96 13.74
C ARG A 176 14.86 23.25 13.57
N GLU A 177 14.91 21.95 13.85
CA GLU A 177 16.00 21.15 13.35
C GLU A 177 15.99 21.35 11.85
N LYS A 178 17.07 21.94 11.35
CA LYS A 178 17.25 22.09 9.91
C LYS A 178 17.22 20.65 9.37
N LEU A 179 16.18 20.32 8.60
CA LEU A 179 16.18 19.08 7.85
C LEU A 179 17.53 18.97 7.15
N PRO A 180 18.24 17.85 7.29
CA PRO A 180 19.47 17.66 6.54
C PRO A 180 19.15 17.90 5.07
N LYS A 181 19.97 18.72 4.41
CA LYS A 181 19.81 18.94 2.98
C LYS A 181 19.91 17.58 2.31
N VAL A 182 18.88 17.19 1.57
CA VAL A 182 18.95 16.01 0.72
C VAL A 182 20.06 16.27 -0.30
N THR A 183 21.17 15.56 -0.17
CA THR A 183 22.22 15.60 -1.17
C THR A 183 21.77 14.66 -2.29
N TYR A 184 21.38 15.22 -3.41
CA TYR A 184 21.10 14.44 -4.62
C TYR A 184 22.43 13.80 -5.04
N THR A 185 22.61 12.52 -4.76
CA THR A 185 23.72 11.77 -5.34
C THR A 185 23.33 11.34 -6.75
N PRO A 186 24.17 11.59 -7.77
CA PRO A 186 23.89 11.17 -9.15
C PRO A 186 23.65 9.66 -9.30
N GLU A 187 24.12 8.86 -8.36
CA GLU A 187 23.93 7.40 -8.29
C GLU A 187 22.46 6.98 -8.17
N LEU A 188 21.59 7.86 -7.68
CA LEU A 188 20.14 7.63 -7.68
C LEU A 188 19.52 7.72 -9.08
N LYS A 189 20.24 8.26 -10.07
CA LYS A 189 19.73 8.41 -11.44
C LYS A 189 19.90 7.17 -12.32
N ASN A 190 20.79 6.24 -11.97
CA ASN A 190 21.25 5.19 -12.90
C ASN A 190 21.47 3.82 -12.25
N LYS A 191 20.74 3.45 -11.19
CA LYS A 191 20.56 2.03 -11.00
C LYS A 191 19.53 1.53 -12.02
N THR A 192 19.98 1.40 -13.26
CA THR A 192 19.58 0.21 -14.03
C THR A 192 20.13 -0.96 -13.22
N THR A 193 19.38 -1.42 -12.25
CA THR A 193 19.53 -2.76 -11.75
C THR A 193 19.58 -3.61 -13.00
N GLU A 194 20.54 -4.53 -13.14
CA GLU A 194 20.41 -5.63 -14.09
C GLU A 194 19.17 -6.38 -13.65
N ILE A 195 18.02 -5.85 -14.08
CA ILE A 195 16.72 -6.38 -13.75
C ILE A 195 16.64 -7.69 -14.50
N GLY A 196 16.50 -8.78 -13.77
CA GLY A 196 16.18 -10.04 -14.35
C GLY A 196 17.03 -11.24 -13.93
N ALA A 197 18.17 -11.04 -13.28
CA ALA A 197 18.87 -12.20 -12.72
C ALA A 197 18.08 -12.70 -11.49
N THR A 198 17.33 -13.77 -11.67
CA THR A 198 16.61 -14.42 -10.59
C THR A 198 17.56 -15.27 -9.75
N PRO A 199 17.60 -15.10 -8.42
CA PRO A 199 18.36 -15.97 -7.56
C PRO A 199 17.73 -17.39 -7.56
N ILE A 200 18.58 -18.41 -7.63
CA ILE A 200 18.16 -19.80 -7.43
C ILE A 200 18.04 -20.03 -5.93
N TRP A 201 17.02 -20.75 -5.50
CA TRP A 201 16.73 -20.98 -4.07
C TRP A 201 17.94 -21.51 -3.29
N GLU A 202 18.75 -22.40 -3.88
CA GLU A 202 19.95 -22.97 -3.27
C GLU A 202 21.00 -21.91 -2.98
N SER A 203 21.12 -20.87 -3.81
CA SER A 203 22.12 -19.81 -3.68
C SER A 203 21.79 -18.77 -2.60
N VAL A 204 20.54 -18.71 -2.15
CA VAL A 204 20.10 -17.75 -1.11
C VAL A 204 20.42 -18.29 0.26
N ASN A 205 20.97 -17.47 1.16
CA ASN A 205 21.34 -17.86 2.52
C ASN A 205 20.51 -17.09 3.57
N ILE A 206 20.26 -17.73 4.71
CA ILE A 206 19.69 -17.05 5.88
C ILE A 206 20.69 -15.97 6.33
N GLY A 207 20.21 -14.75 6.55
CA GLY A 207 21.01 -13.59 6.87
C GLY A 207 21.39 -12.72 5.65
N ASP A 208 21.14 -13.17 4.41
CA ASP A 208 21.33 -12.33 3.24
C ASP A 208 20.45 -11.08 3.33
N VAL A 209 21.01 -9.93 2.98
CA VAL A 209 20.30 -8.63 3.04
C VAL A 209 20.08 -8.08 1.63
N ILE A 210 18.84 -7.78 1.33
CA ILE A 210 18.35 -7.19 0.10
C ILE A 210 18.24 -5.68 0.28
N GLY A 211 18.65 -4.92 -0.72
CA GLY A 211 18.67 -3.45 -0.65
C GLY A 211 19.98 -2.91 -0.04
N PRO A 212 20.01 -1.66 0.51
CA PRO A 212 18.86 -0.78 0.60
C PRO A 212 18.42 -0.20 -0.73
N ILE A 213 17.11 -0.10 -0.95
CA ILE A 213 16.59 0.85 -1.91
C ILE A 213 16.23 2.14 -1.18
N SER A 214 16.48 3.29 -1.81
CA SER A 214 16.19 4.59 -1.22
C SER A 214 15.08 5.31 -1.97
N GLN A 215 14.06 5.76 -1.24
CA GLN A 215 12.94 6.51 -1.79
C GLN A 215 12.86 7.89 -1.14
N ILE A 216 13.02 8.94 -1.96
CA ILE A 216 12.87 10.32 -1.53
C ILE A 216 11.43 10.74 -1.76
N LEU A 217 10.75 11.14 -0.69
CA LEU A 217 9.40 11.65 -0.79
C LEU A 217 9.40 13.12 -1.23
N THR A 218 8.84 13.39 -2.39
CA THR A 218 8.58 14.74 -2.90
C THR A 218 7.10 14.92 -3.19
N LEU A 219 6.63 16.16 -3.33
CA LEU A 219 5.27 16.42 -3.79
C LEU A 219 5.02 15.82 -5.18
N ASN A 220 6.01 15.86 -6.07
CA ASN A 220 5.89 15.25 -7.39
C ASN A 220 5.67 13.73 -7.31
N ARG A 221 6.33 13.03 -6.36
CA ARG A 221 6.10 11.60 -6.12
C ARG A 221 4.66 11.32 -5.65
N ILE A 222 4.10 12.20 -4.82
CA ILE A 222 2.72 12.07 -4.37
C ILE A 222 1.76 12.30 -5.55
N PHE A 223 1.98 13.32 -6.37
CA PHE A 223 1.18 13.55 -7.58
C PHE A 223 1.29 12.39 -8.57
N GLN A 224 2.48 11.89 -8.78
CA GLN A 224 2.77 10.75 -9.64
C GLN A 224 1.94 9.52 -9.23
N TRP A 225 1.92 9.20 -7.93
CA TRP A 225 1.09 8.13 -7.38
C TRP A 225 -0.40 8.34 -7.65
N TYR A 226 -0.90 9.53 -7.36
CA TYR A 226 -2.34 9.81 -7.56
C TYR A 226 -2.75 9.82 -9.02
N THR A 227 -1.91 10.25 -9.92
CA THR A 227 -2.24 10.35 -11.34
C THR A 227 -1.99 9.06 -12.11
N GLY A 228 -0.96 8.31 -11.78
CA GLY A 228 -0.55 7.12 -12.51
C GLY A 228 -1.03 5.82 -11.85
N ALA A 229 -0.86 5.69 -10.55
CA ALA A 229 -1.04 4.41 -9.88
C ALA A 229 -2.40 4.24 -9.20
N GLN A 230 -2.92 5.28 -8.56
CA GLN A 230 -4.09 5.10 -7.69
C GLN A 230 -5.40 5.52 -8.31
N GLY A 231 -5.40 6.33 -9.37
CA GLY A 231 -6.60 6.81 -10.00
C GLY A 231 -7.54 7.51 -9.01
N ALA A 232 -8.77 7.04 -8.90
CA ALA A 232 -9.75 7.62 -7.99
C ALA A 232 -9.74 6.95 -6.62
N LEU A 233 -9.05 7.53 -5.67
CA LEU A 233 -9.49 7.38 -4.30
C LEU A 233 -10.78 8.19 -4.09
N HIS A 234 -11.78 7.59 -3.44
CA HIS A 234 -13.07 8.23 -3.23
C HIS A 234 -12.97 9.57 -2.54
N TYR A 235 -11.97 9.77 -1.71
CA TYR A 235 -11.80 10.97 -0.90
C TYR A 235 -10.63 11.84 -1.36
N GLY A 236 -9.74 11.33 -2.21
CA GLY A 236 -8.53 12.04 -2.61
C GLY A 236 -8.50 12.50 -4.05
N GLY A 237 -9.23 11.83 -4.94
CA GLY A 237 -9.18 12.07 -6.37
C GLY A 237 -10.17 13.12 -6.86
N ALA A 238 -9.93 13.62 -8.06
CA ALA A 238 -10.82 14.52 -8.78
C ALA A 238 -11.80 13.79 -9.71
N HIS A 239 -11.82 12.47 -9.68
CA HIS A 239 -12.69 11.66 -10.54
C HIS A 239 -14.16 11.73 -10.15
N GLY A 240 -15.05 11.45 -11.11
CA GLY A 240 -16.47 11.48 -10.91
C GLY A 240 -16.95 10.62 -9.74
N ASP A 241 -16.36 9.44 -9.50
CA ASP A 241 -16.70 8.60 -8.36
C ASP A 241 -16.28 9.21 -7.03
N ALA A 242 -15.09 9.78 -6.95
CA ALA A 242 -14.64 10.52 -5.77
C ALA A 242 -15.54 11.71 -5.46
N VAL A 243 -15.97 12.43 -6.50
CA VAL A 243 -16.93 13.55 -6.35
C VAL A 243 -18.30 13.04 -5.90
N ARG A 244 -18.83 11.98 -6.53
CA ARG A 244 -20.10 11.37 -6.13
C ARG A 244 -20.05 10.84 -4.69
N TYR A 245 -18.96 10.20 -4.30
CA TYR A 245 -18.75 9.75 -2.93
C TYR A 245 -18.78 10.93 -1.96
N ARG A 246 -18.01 11.96 -2.21
CA ARG A 246 -17.97 13.16 -1.38
C ARG A 246 -19.33 13.86 -1.28
N ASN A 247 -20.10 13.87 -2.35
CA ASN A 247 -21.44 14.46 -2.35
C ASN A 247 -22.46 13.65 -1.52
N ARG A 248 -22.28 12.35 -1.39
CA ARG A 248 -23.14 11.47 -0.58
C ARG A 248 -22.75 11.41 0.90
N HIS A 249 -21.47 11.62 1.16
CA HIS A 249 -20.92 11.50 2.50
C HIS A 249 -20.37 12.86 2.91
N ASP A 250 -20.82 13.62 3.67
CA ASP A 250 -20.39 14.97 4.06
C ASP A 250 -18.92 15.02 4.62
N ASP A 251 -18.04 14.24 4.02
CA ASP A 251 -16.62 14.03 4.38
C ASP A 251 -15.70 15.14 3.88
N TYR A 252 -16.27 16.33 3.65
CA TYR A 252 -15.49 17.48 3.23
C TYR A 252 -14.87 18.20 4.40
N GLU A 253 -13.68 18.69 4.16
CA GLU A 253 -13.15 19.79 4.94
C GLU A 253 -13.33 21.10 4.16
N ILE A 254 -13.88 22.09 4.83
CA ILE A 254 -13.91 23.44 4.25
C ILE A 254 -12.50 24.02 4.34
N ASN A 255 -11.93 24.39 3.21
CA ASN A 255 -10.69 25.14 3.18
C ASN A 255 -10.93 26.53 3.78
N ASN A 256 -10.28 26.82 4.89
CA ASN A 256 -10.50 28.06 5.63
C ASN A 256 -10.00 29.32 4.90
N GLU A 257 -9.16 29.15 3.86
CA GLU A 257 -8.63 30.26 3.07
C GLU A 257 -9.55 30.60 1.89
N THR A 258 -10.14 29.56 1.28
CA THR A 258 -10.93 29.72 0.04
C THR A 258 -12.43 29.55 0.24
N GLY A 259 -12.86 28.96 1.35
CA GLY A 259 -14.24 28.56 1.59
C GLY A 259 -14.70 27.35 0.74
N ALA A 260 -13.81 26.79 -0.07
CA ALA A 260 -14.13 25.66 -0.93
C ALA A 260 -14.20 24.34 -0.13
N LYS A 261 -15.00 23.42 -0.62
CA LYS A 261 -15.00 22.04 -0.14
C LYS A 261 -13.79 21.33 -0.69
N ASP A 262 -12.90 20.87 0.21
CA ASP A 262 -11.67 20.18 -0.12
C ASP A 262 -11.69 18.71 0.30
N SER A 263 -10.81 17.91 -0.30
CA SER A 263 -10.61 16.52 0.08
C SER A 263 -9.92 16.41 1.44
N ALA A 264 -10.31 15.42 2.25
CA ALA A 264 -9.61 15.06 3.47
C ALA A 264 -8.16 14.59 3.20
N ALA A 265 -7.85 14.19 1.96
CA ALA A 265 -6.50 13.78 1.57
C ALA A 265 -5.53 14.97 1.34
N ARG A 266 -5.97 16.21 1.41
CA ARG A 266 -5.12 17.40 1.20
C ARG A 266 -3.89 17.46 2.11
N GLY A 267 -3.91 16.76 3.24
CA GLY A 267 -2.74 16.62 4.11
C GLY A 267 -1.53 15.98 3.42
N HIS A 268 -1.72 15.20 2.36
CA HIS A 268 -0.64 14.68 1.54
C HIS A 268 0.04 15.75 0.68
N PHE A 269 -0.68 16.83 0.34
CA PHE A 269 -0.21 17.89 -0.56
C PHE A 269 0.18 19.18 0.17
N SER A 270 -0.26 19.34 1.41
CA SER A 270 -0.07 20.57 2.18
C SER A 270 0.55 20.28 3.54
N SER A 271 1.73 20.86 3.79
CA SER A 271 2.39 20.74 5.09
C SER A 271 1.59 21.35 6.24
N LYS A 272 0.77 22.37 5.97
CA LYS A 272 -0.13 22.98 6.97
C LYS A 272 -1.20 21.96 7.37
N GLU A 273 -1.87 21.39 6.39
CA GLU A 273 -2.95 20.43 6.60
C GLU A 273 -2.43 19.11 7.21
N GLY A 274 -1.27 18.63 6.74
CA GLY A 274 -0.61 17.46 7.34
C GLY A 274 -0.25 17.66 8.81
N LYS A 275 0.13 18.88 9.22
CA LYS A 275 0.33 19.23 10.64
C LYS A 275 -0.97 19.29 11.42
N ASP A 276 -2.03 19.83 10.81
CA ASP A 276 -3.35 19.96 11.43
C ASP A 276 -3.95 18.57 11.75
N VAL A 277 -3.70 17.57 10.91
CA VAL A 277 -4.07 16.17 11.18
C VAL A 277 -3.03 15.39 12.01
N GLY A 278 -1.96 16.06 12.47
CA GLY A 278 -0.98 15.48 13.40
C GLY A 278 0.14 14.67 12.75
N MET A 279 0.34 14.74 11.43
CA MET A 279 1.38 14.00 10.72
C MET A 279 2.74 14.71 10.68
N GLY A 280 2.79 15.99 11.04
CA GLY A 280 4.05 16.75 11.11
C GLY A 280 4.38 17.56 9.85
N GLY A 281 3.80 17.26 8.71
CA GLY A 281 3.97 17.94 7.42
C GLY A 281 3.15 17.25 6.35
N ALA A 282 3.31 17.65 5.09
CA ALA A 282 2.81 16.87 3.97
C ALA A 282 3.46 15.47 4.00
N TYR A 283 2.68 14.42 3.86
CA TYR A 283 3.13 13.06 4.14
C TYR A 283 2.74 12.10 3.02
N ASP A 284 3.43 10.97 2.97
CA ASP A 284 3.24 9.95 1.96
C ASP A 284 1.89 9.23 2.05
N VAL A 285 1.55 8.58 0.96
CA VAL A 285 0.41 7.66 0.89
C VAL A 285 0.89 6.27 1.30
N GLY A 286 0.26 5.65 2.30
CA GLY A 286 0.70 4.36 2.82
C GLY A 286 0.74 3.25 1.76
N LEU A 287 -0.19 3.26 0.82
CA LEU A 287 -0.23 2.32 -0.30
C LEU A 287 0.99 2.46 -1.22
N HIS A 288 1.39 3.71 -1.52
CA HIS A 288 2.58 3.99 -2.32
C HIS A 288 3.84 3.44 -1.65
N ARG A 289 3.95 3.61 -0.33
CA ARG A 289 5.06 3.07 0.45
C ARG A 289 5.14 1.54 0.35
N ILE A 290 4.00 0.85 0.43
CA ILE A 290 3.97 -0.61 0.29
C ILE A 290 4.30 -1.02 -1.16
N ALA A 291 3.89 -0.23 -2.16
CA ALA A 291 4.29 -0.47 -3.54
C ALA A 291 5.83 -0.39 -3.72
N TRP A 292 6.53 0.54 -3.05
CA TRP A 292 8.00 0.58 -3.03
C TRP A 292 8.64 -0.65 -2.36
N VAL A 293 8.01 -1.17 -1.30
CA VAL A 293 8.47 -2.43 -0.69
C VAL A 293 8.32 -3.58 -1.67
N ILE A 294 7.20 -3.65 -2.38
CA ILE A 294 6.94 -4.68 -3.40
C ILE A 294 7.93 -4.54 -4.56
N GLU A 295 8.21 -3.32 -5.04
CA GLU A 295 9.24 -3.02 -6.05
C GLU A 295 10.61 -3.61 -5.63
N MET A 296 11.07 -3.34 -4.40
CA MET A 296 12.31 -3.91 -3.89
C MET A 296 12.33 -5.44 -3.95
N LEU A 297 11.22 -6.07 -3.60
CA LEU A 297 11.14 -7.54 -3.58
C LEU A 297 11.07 -8.12 -5.00
N THR A 298 10.33 -7.47 -5.91
CA THR A 298 10.24 -7.92 -7.31
C THR A 298 11.55 -7.71 -8.07
N ASP A 299 12.29 -6.64 -7.78
CA ASP A 299 13.62 -6.41 -8.33
C ASP A 299 14.60 -7.51 -7.89
N TRP A 300 14.54 -7.91 -6.60
CA TRP A 300 15.41 -8.96 -6.08
C TRP A 300 15.04 -10.34 -6.59
N MET A 301 13.75 -10.69 -6.61
CA MET A 301 13.32 -12.03 -7.01
C MET A 301 13.44 -12.27 -8.52
N GLY A 302 13.63 -11.20 -9.31
CA GLY A 302 13.77 -11.26 -10.75
C GLY A 302 12.51 -11.78 -11.46
N ASN A 303 12.67 -12.18 -12.73
CA ASN A 303 11.55 -12.56 -13.59
C ASN A 303 10.99 -13.95 -13.28
N GLU A 304 11.76 -14.84 -12.67
CA GLU A 304 11.38 -16.26 -12.46
C GLU A 304 10.84 -16.52 -11.06
N GLY A 305 11.08 -15.59 -10.11
CA GLY A 305 10.53 -15.65 -8.77
C GLY A 305 9.05 -15.28 -8.73
N HIS A 306 8.36 -15.66 -7.65
CA HIS A 306 6.97 -15.26 -7.40
C HIS A 306 6.81 -14.74 -5.98
N LEU A 307 6.26 -13.54 -5.85
CA LEU A 307 5.92 -12.93 -4.57
C LEU A 307 4.65 -13.57 -4.03
N ALA A 308 4.79 -14.48 -3.07
CA ALA A 308 3.67 -15.23 -2.50
C ALA A 308 2.90 -14.44 -1.44
N GLU A 309 3.61 -13.83 -0.49
CA GLU A 309 2.99 -13.00 0.55
C GLU A 309 3.83 -11.75 0.85
N VAL A 310 3.13 -10.67 1.23
CA VAL A 310 3.72 -9.48 1.86
C VAL A 310 2.78 -9.03 2.97
N ASP A 311 3.30 -8.84 4.17
CA ASP A 311 2.56 -8.22 5.28
C ASP A 311 3.36 -7.03 5.79
N VAL A 312 2.83 -5.82 5.62
CA VAL A 312 3.54 -4.57 5.94
C VAL A 312 2.69 -3.66 6.80
N ASP A 313 3.26 -3.20 7.89
CA ASP A 313 2.73 -2.16 8.77
C ASP A 313 3.35 -0.79 8.48
N VAL A 314 2.49 0.21 8.41
CA VAL A 314 2.84 1.63 8.28
C VAL A 314 2.85 2.24 9.67
N LEU A 315 4.02 2.39 10.27
CA LEU A 315 4.17 2.77 11.68
C LEU A 315 4.21 4.28 11.91
N LYS A 316 4.90 5.00 11.01
CA LYS A 316 5.04 6.46 11.09
C LYS A 316 4.92 7.06 9.69
N PRO A 317 4.40 8.30 9.56
CA PRO A 317 4.39 8.98 8.26
C PRO A 317 5.82 9.30 7.80
N ASN A 318 6.08 9.15 6.52
CA ASN A 318 7.20 9.80 5.88
C ASN A 318 6.76 11.19 5.45
N ILE A 319 7.57 12.21 5.74
CA ILE A 319 7.24 13.60 5.44
C ILE A 319 7.94 14.02 4.16
N VAL A 320 7.32 14.90 3.38
CA VAL A 320 7.94 15.47 2.17
C VAL A 320 9.30 16.06 2.51
N GLY A 321 10.32 15.63 1.78
CA GLY A 321 11.75 15.89 2.05
C GLY A 321 12.45 14.79 2.85
N HIS A 322 11.73 13.77 3.34
CA HIS A 322 12.36 12.60 3.93
C HIS A 322 12.81 11.60 2.86
N THR A 323 13.91 10.93 3.16
CA THR A 323 14.36 9.73 2.44
C THR A 323 14.11 8.51 3.32
N THR A 324 13.52 7.47 2.76
CA THR A 324 13.35 6.19 3.44
C THR A 324 14.21 5.14 2.74
N TYR A 325 14.93 4.37 3.53
CA TYR A 325 15.76 3.25 3.10
C TYR A 325 15.05 1.96 3.47
N PHE A 326 14.69 1.16 2.46
CA PHE A 326 14.06 -0.13 2.65
C PHE A 326 15.08 -1.25 2.49
N THR A 327 15.06 -2.19 3.41
CA THR A 327 15.84 -3.42 3.38
C THR A 327 14.97 -4.61 3.68
N ALA A 328 15.38 -5.78 3.20
CA ALA A 328 14.80 -7.05 3.61
C ALA A 328 15.94 -8.04 3.94
N GLU A 329 15.75 -8.84 4.99
CA GLU A 329 16.71 -9.85 5.45
C GLU A 329 16.07 -11.22 5.36
N VAL A 330 16.75 -12.18 4.77
CA VAL A 330 16.33 -13.57 4.70
C VAL A 330 16.35 -14.19 6.10
N THR A 331 15.20 -14.62 6.57
CA THR A 331 15.03 -15.16 7.93
C THR A 331 14.80 -16.66 7.98
N LYS A 332 14.26 -17.22 6.89
CA LYS A 332 13.95 -18.64 6.80
C LYS A 332 13.94 -19.11 5.35
N LYS A 333 14.32 -20.37 5.14
CA LYS A 333 14.14 -21.09 3.88
C LYS A 333 13.47 -22.44 4.18
N TRP A 334 12.55 -22.85 3.33
CA TRP A 334 11.94 -24.18 3.45
C TRP A 334 11.36 -24.62 2.11
N PHE A 335 11.12 -25.91 1.98
CA PHE A 335 10.40 -26.50 0.87
C PHE A 335 9.04 -27.02 1.36
N GLU A 336 7.98 -26.62 0.67
CA GLU A 336 6.61 -27.09 0.87
C GLU A 336 5.83 -26.88 -0.43
N GLU A 337 5.73 -27.92 -1.26
CA GLU A 337 5.26 -27.84 -2.65
C GLU A 337 6.09 -26.90 -3.56
N HIS A 338 6.69 -25.86 -2.99
CA HIS A 338 7.57 -24.89 -3.65
C HIS A 338 8.76 -24.53 -2.73
N PRO A 339 9.89 -24.13 -3.33
CA PRO A 339 11.02 -23.56 -2.57
C PRO A 339 10.71 -22.14 -2.12
N PHE A 340 10.49 -21.93 -0.83
CA PHE A 340 10.15 -20.65 -0.25
C PHE A 340 11.30 -20.01 0.52
N VAL A 341 11.31 -18.67 0.52
CA VAL A 341 12.18 -17.81 1.31
C VAL A 341 11.32 -16.82 2.08
N ALA A 342 11.46 -16.76 3.39
CA ALA A 342 10.86 -15.71 4.21
C ALA A 342 11.83 -14.57 4.45
N LEU A 343 11.32 -13.35 4.41
CA LEU A 343 12.06 -12.11 4.54
C LEU A 343 11.47 -11.24 5.64
N ARG A 344 12.31 -10.59 6.42
CA ARG A 344 11.94 -9.53 7.35
C ARG A 344 12.23 -8.18 6.71
N ILE A 345 11.21 -7.35 6.57
CA ILE A 345 11.27 -6.03 5.93
C ILE A 345 11.41 -4.95 6.96
N GLN A 346 12.26 -3.96 6.68
CA GLN A 346 12.38 -2.76 7.49
C GLN A 346 12.58 -1.53 6.61
N GLY A 347 11.83 -0.46 6.91
CA GLY A 347 12.02 0.88 6.33
C GLY A 347 12.44 1.87 7.39
N LYS A 348 13.59 2.50 7.22
CA LYS A 348 14.14 3.56 8.09
C LYS A 348 14.25 4.87 7.35
N ASN A 349 13.85 5.96 8.00
CA ASN A 349 14.11 7.29 7.44
C ASN A 349 15.57 7.72 7.69
N GLN A 350 15.98 8.87 7.12
CA GLN A 350 17.33 9.41 7.29
C GLN A 350 17.71 9.75 8.74
N PHE A 351 16.75 9.71 9.66
CA PHE A 351 16.98 9.91 11.10
C PHE A 351 17.09 8.57 11.85
N SER A 352 17.21 7.46 11.13
CA SER A 352 17.22 6.09 11.67
C SER A 352 15.93 5.68 12.40
N GLU A 353 14.84 6.42 12.19
CA GLU A 353 13.54 6.03 12.74
C GLU A 353 12.90 4.96 11.86
N ILE A 354 12.42 3.90 12.51
CA ILE A 354 11.63 2.86 11.83
C ILE A 354 10.25 3.44 11.50
N THR A 355 9.93 3.46 10.20
CA THR A 355 8.66 3.96 9.67
C THR A 355 7.80 2.86 9.08
N THR A 356 8.41 1.71 8.78
CA THR A 356 7.79 0.58 8.12
C THR A 356 8.43 -0.71 8.62
N GLU A 357 7.61 -1.70 8.95
CA GLU A 357 8.06 -3.06 9.27
C GLU A 357 7.14 -4.06 8.57
N GLY A 358 7.67 -5.26 8.33
CA GLY A 358 6.87 -6.30 7.73
C GLY A 358 7.63 -7.58 7.45
N THR A 359 6.94 -8.47 6.76
CA THR A 359 7.48 -9.75 6.28
C THR A 359 7.08 -9.99 4.84
N ALA A 360 7.84 -10.80 4.14
CA ALA A 360 7.47 -11.31 2.82
C ALA A 360 7.80 -12.79 2.70
N ILE A 361 7.11 -13.46 1.78
CA ILE A 361 7.41 -14.82 1.36
C ILE A 361 7.51 -14.82 -0.16
N VAL A 362 8.62 -15.31 -0.66
CA VAL A 362 8.91 -15.43 -2.08
C VAL A 362 9.16 -16.90 -2.42
N ALA A 363 8.51 -17.38 -3.48
CA ALA A 363 8.87 -18.65 -4.10
C ALA A 363 9.95 -18.40 -5.17
N LEU A 364 11.00 -19.16 -5.15
CA LEU A 364 12.12 -19.04 -6.09
C LEU A 364 12.26 -20.31 -6.93
N PRO A 365 12.79 -20.21 -8.15
CA PRO A 365 13.20 -21.40 -8.90
C PRO A 365 14.33 -22.12 -8.15
N ALA A 366 14.39 -23.44 -8.31
CA ALA A 366 15.40 -24.27 -7.69
C ALA A 366 16.02 -25.24 -8.71
N GLU A 367 17.28 -25.65 -8.51
CA GLU A 367 17.98 -26.55 -9.42
C GLU A 367 17.25 -27.89 -9.60
N GLU A 368 16.75 -28.45 -8.49
CA GLU A 368 16.06 -29.74 -8.49
C GLU A 368 14.62 -29.65 -9.00
N TYR A 369 13.93 -28.52 -8.73
CA TYR A 369 12.49 -28.40 -8.96
C TYR A 369 12.13 -27.54 -10.17
N GLY A 370 13.12 -26.85 -10.76
CA GLY A 370 12.92 -25.97 -11.91
C GLY A 370 12.19 -24.66 -11.57
N PRO A 371 11.46 -24.07 -12.53
CA PRO A 371 10.75 -22.81 -12.32
C PRO A 371 9.56 -22.95 -11.38
N VAL A 372 9.19 -21.84 -10.71
CA VAL A 372 8.01 -21.78 -9.83
C VAL A 372 6.75 -22.13 -10.64
N ALA A 373 6.03 -23.18 -10.21
CA ALA A 373 4.76 -23.55 -10.80
C ALA A 373 3.63 -22.66 -10.25
N LEU A 374 2.77 -22.17 -11.13
CA LEU A 374 1.63 -21.33 -10.78
C LEU A 374 0.32 -21.94 -11.32
N PRO A 375 -0.84 -21.71 -10.68
CA PRO A 375 -1.02 -20.94 -9.45
C PRO A 375 -0.47 -21.65 -8.22
N LEU A 376 0.02 -20.90 -7.23
CA LEU A 376 0.44 -21.47 -5.95
C LEU A 376 -0.74 -22.22 -5.29
N PHE A 377 -0.46 -23.40 -4.74
CA PHE A 377 -1.44 -24.25 -4.04
C PHE A 377 -2.73 -24.52 -4.84
N GLY A 378 -2.64 -24.54 -6.18
CA GLY A 378 -3.79 -24.69 -7.05
C GLY A 378 -4.85 -23.59 -6.88
N GLY A 379 -4.48 -22.40 -6.38
CA GLY A 379 -5.41 -21.32 -6.08
C GLY A 379 -6.28 -21.55 -4.84
N ASN A 380 -5.87 -22.39 -3.90
CA ASN A 380 -6.63 -22.68 -2.67
C ASN A 380 -6.55 -21.52 -1.66
N SER A 381 -7.65 -20.81 -1.48
CA SER A 381 -7.75 -19.64 -0.59
C SER A 381 -7.60 -19.95 0.91
N ASN A 382 -7.80 -21.19 1.32
CA ASN A 382 -7.74 -21.57 2.74
C ASN A 382 -6.33 -21.80 3.26
N ARG A 383 -5.33 -21.72 2.39
CA ARG A 383 -3.95 -22.00 2.75
C ARG A 383 -3.08 -20.75 2.73
N TRP A 384 -2.69 -20.25 3.92
CA TRP A 384 -1.69 -19.20 4.06
C TRP A 384 -0.27 -19.80 4.11
N VAL A 385 0.64 -19.25 3.31
CA VAL A 385 2.03 -19.76 3.22
C VAL A 385 2.75 -19.59 4.54
N GLY A 386 2.51 -18.51 5.26
CA GLY A 386 3.18 -18.16 6.52
C GLY A 386 2.58 -18.76 7.79
N ASN A 387 1.56 -19.60 7.73
CA ASN A 387 0.88 -20.15 8.93
C ASN A 387 1.57 -21.36 9.58
N THR A 388 2.84 -21.58 9.37
CA THR A 388 3.61 -22.49 10.20
C THR A 388 4.05 -21.76 11.46
N LYS A 389 3.32 -22.00 12.58
CA LYS A 389 3.77 -21.66 13.93
C LYS A 389 5.10 -22.30 14.26
#